data_60a84d4ae63e99eaee28019972d8a5b5
#
_entry.id   60a84d4ae63e99eaee28019972d8a5b5
#
_cell.length_a   1.000
_cell.length_b   1.000
_cell.length_c   1.000
_cell.angle_alpha   90.00
_cell.angle_beta   90.00
_cell.angle_gamma   90.00
#
_symmetry.space_group_name_H-M   'P 1'
#
loop_
_entity.id
_entity.type
_entity.pdbx_description
1 polymer ?
#
loop_
_entity_poly.entity_id
_entity_poly.type
_entity_poly.pdbx_seq_one_letter_code
_entity_poly.pdbx_strand_id
1 'polypeptide(L)'
;MPWAPVDSGSWSLRVDGLVHRPFVLDWEQLTRWPVQRVRADLCCATGRRLPGRYWEGVAVWELLRHAAPLPNAAAVEVRAVGYRRRVLLAELHAAQAVLAYRLDGEPLPPARGGPLRLVVPALAAFDSVKWVTALEVVAA
;
A
#
# COMPACT_ATOMS: atom_id res chain seq x y z
N MET A 1 -0.55 -13.85 -18.61
CA MET A 1 -0.74 -14.35 -17.26
C MET A 1 -1.33 -13.28 -16.40
N PRO A 2 -2.46 -13.53 -15.79
CA PRO A 2 -2.97 -12.56 -14.87
C PRO A 2 -1.92 -12.33 -13.80
N TRP A 3 -1.64 -11.11 -13.51
CA TRP A 3 -0.62 -10.82 -12.58
C TRP A 3 -1.13 -11.07 -11.15
N ALA A 4 -0.72 -12.18 -10.60
CA ALA A 4 -0.81 -12.46 -9.18
C ALA A 4 0.62 -12.70 -8.69
N PRO A 5 0.88 -12.67 -7.39
CA PRO A 5 2.19 -13.07 -6.89
C PRO A 5 2.54 -14.44 -7.46
N VAL A 6 3.77 -14.59 -7.96
CA VAL A 6 4.24 -15.85 -8.56
C VAL A 6 3.99 -17.02 -7.64
N ASP A 7 4.10 -16.76 -6.35
CA ASP A 7 3.80 -17.75 -5.33
C ASP A 7 2.80 -17.15 -4.36
N SER A 8 1.52 -17.17 -4.75
CA SER A 8 0.45 -16.62 -3.93
C SER A 8 0.28 -17.37 -2.61
N GLY A 9 0.76 -18.60 -2.52
CA GLY A 9 0.72 -19.36 -1.27
C GLY A 9 1.73 -18.88 -0.24
N SER A 10 2.82 -18.23 -0.67
CA SER A 10 3.83 -17.71 0.25
C SER A 10 3.81 -16.20 0.38
N TRP A 11 3.07 -15.50 -0.49
CA TRP A 11 2.96 -14.05 -0.39
C TRP A 11 2.15 -13.64 0.84
N SER A 12 2.62 -12.62 1.53
CA SER A 12 1.87 -12.06 2.65
C SER A 12 2.15 -10.59 2.81
N LEU A 13 1.19 -9.89 3.44
CA LEU A 13 1.36 -8.53 3.92
C LEU A 13 1.38 -8.58 5.44
N ARG A 14 2.43 -8.05 6.03
CA ARG A 14 2.54 -7.94 7.48
C ARG A 14 2.19 -6.53 7.93
N VAL A 15 1.38 -6.42 8.98
CA VAL A 15 1.09 -5.15 9.65
C VAL A 15 1.47 -5.32 11.11
N ASP A 16 2.49 -4.62 11.56
CA ASP A 16 3.03 -4.78 12.90
C ASP A 16 3.64 -3.47 13.44
N GLY A 17 4.51 -3.59 14.44
CA GLY A 17 5.13 -2.45 15.09
C GLY A 17 4.32 -1.96 16.29
N LEU A 18 4.16 -0.64 16.39
CA LEU A 18 3.46 -0.01 17.53
C LEU A 18 1.94 -0.11 17.35
N VAL A 19 1.43 -1.32 17.48
CA VAL A 19 0.00 -1.62 17.33
C VAL A 19 -0.44 -2.61 18.42
N HIS A 20 -1.72 -2.57 18.77
CA HIS A 20 -2.29 -3.52 19.71
C HIS A 20 -2.49 -4.90 19.10
N ARG A 21 -2.81 -4.97 17.82
CA ARG A 21 -3.17 -6.22 17.14
C ARG A 21 -2.40 -6.36 15.83
N PRO A 22 -1.14 -6.81 15.89
CA PRO A 22 -0.40 -7.10 14.66
C PRO A 22 -1.04 -8.28 13.94
N PHE A 23 -0.97 -8.28 12.61
CA PHE A 23 -1.54 -9.36 11.81
C PHE A 23 -0.80 -9.52 10.50
N VAL A 24 -1.04 -10.67 9.86
CA VAL A 24 -0.52 -10.99 8.54
C VAL A 24 -1.68 -11.43 7.68
N LEU A 25 -1.73 -10.94 6.45
CA LEU A 25 -2.75 -11.31 5.48
C LEU A 25 -2.10 -12.02 4.32
N ASP A 26 -2.68 -13.15 3.90
CA ASP A 26 -2.32 -13.72 2.60
C ASP A 26 -3.07 -12.97 1.49
N TRP A 27 -2.79 -13.34 0.22
CA TRP A 27 -3.41 -12.63 -0.91
C TRP A 27 -4.93 -12.74 -0.91
N GLU A 28 -5.46 -13.90 -0.59
CA GLU A 28 -6.90 -14.11 -0.55
C GLU A 28 -7.55 -13.27 0.55
N GLN A 29 -6.95 -13.25 1.73
CA GLN A 29 -7.45 -12.43 2.84
C GLN A 29 -7.40 -10.94 2.50
N LEU A 30 -6.31 -10.48 1.91
CA LEU A 30 -6.17 -9.07 1.53
C LEU A 30 -7.25 -8.65 0.54
N THR A 31 -7.48 -9.46 -0.49
CA THR A 31 -8.44 -9.12 -1.54
C THR A 31 -9.90 -9.24 -1.10
N ARG A 32 -10.15 -9.82 0.07
CA ARG A 32 -11.49 -9.83 0.68
C ARG A 32 -11.83 -8.56 1.42
N TRP A 33 -10.84 -7.75 1.76
CA TRP A 33 -11.10 -6.45 2.38
C TRP A 33 -11.88 -5.55 1.42
N PRO A 34 -12.72 -4.63 1.93
CA PRO A 34 -13.47 -3.72 1.07
C PRO A 34 -12.56 -2.99 0.10
N VAL A 35 -12.98 -2.90 -1.14
CA VAL A 35 -12.19 -2.26 -2.20
C VAL A 35 -12.37 -0.75 -2.11
N GLN A 36 -11.25 -0.04 -2.06
CA GLN A 36 -11.22 1.42 -2.16
C GLN A 36 -10.68 1.78 -3.54
N ARG A 37 -11.38 2.66 -4.22
CA ARG A 37 -10.96 3.16 -5.53
C ARG A 37 -10.56 4.62 -5.41
N VAL A 38 -9.39 4.95 -5.92
CA VAL A 38 -8.92 6.33 -5.93
C VAL A 38 -8.44 6.70 -7.32
N ARG A 39 -8.58 7.97 -7.66
CA ARG A 39 -8.04 8.49 -8.90
C ARG A 39 -6.78 9.28 -8.58
N ALA A 40 -5.69 8.92 -9.23
CA ALA A 40 -4.41 9.60 -9.03
C ALA A 40 -3.57 9.51 -10.30
N ASP A 41 -2.73 10.52 -10.49
CA ASP A 41 -1.79 10.50 -11.60
C ASP A 41 -0.71 9.46 -11.35
N LEU A 42 -0.31 8.78 -12.43
CA LEU A 42 0.84 7.90 -12.40
C LEU A 42 2.06 8.70 -12.83
N CYS A 43 3.05 8.82 -11.93
CA CYS A 43 4.31 9.45 -12.25
C CYS A 43 5.39 8.37 -12.36
N CYS A 44 6.12 8.37 -13.47
CA CYS A 44 7.23 7.46 -13.68
C CYS A 44 8.55 8.10 -13.21
N ALA A 45 9.57 7.25 -12.96
CA ALA A 45 10.91 7.72 -12.63
C ALA A 45 11.51 8.63 -13.71
N THR A 46 11.03 8.52 -14.94
CA THR A 46 11.45 9.36 -16.07
C THR A 46 10.77 10.74 -16.07
N GLY A 47 9.95 11.04 -15.08
CA GLY A 47 9.19 12.29 -15.03
C GLY A 47 7.91 12.28 -15.86
N ARG A 48 7.62 11.18 -16.53
CA ARG A 48 6.41 11.04 -17.33
C ARG A 48 5.18 10.93 -16.43
N ARG A 49 4.16 11.71 -16.71
CA ARG A 49 2.91 11.69 -15.95
C ARG A 49 1.79 11.12 -16.82
N LEU A 50 1.06 10.14 -16.26
CA LEU A 50 -0.15 9.61 -16.86
C LEU A 50 -1.32 10.03 -15.98
N PRO A 51 -2.08 11.05 -16.36
CA PRO A 51 -3.12 11.61 -15.50
C PRO A 51 -4.36 10.73 -15.44
N GLY A 52 -5.10 10.84 -14.35
CA GLY A 52 -6.45 10.30 -14.24
C GLY A 52 -6.56 8.80 -14.18
N ARG A 53 -5.53 8.10 -13.70
CA ARG A 53 -5.60 6.65 -13.52
C ARG A 53 -6.43 6.29 -12.30
N TYR A 54 -7.15 5.17 -12.38
CA TYR A 54 -7.91 4.62 -11.28
C TYR A 54 -7.16 3.47 -10.63
N TRP A 55 -6.93 3.59 -9.32
CA TRP A 55 -6.25 2.60 -8.52
C TRP A 55 -7.25 1.97 -7.59
N GLU A 56 -7.22 0.65 -7.47
CA GLU A 56 -8.12 -0.08 -6.60
C GLU A 56 -7.33 -0.98 -5.66
N GLY A 57 -7.73 -1.00 -4.42
CA GLY A 57 -7.07 -1.84 -3.42
C GLY A 57 -7.68 -1.65 -2.05
N VAL A 58 -6.88 -1.81 -1.02
CA VAL A 58 -7.31 -1.71 0.37
C VAL A 58 -6.90 -0.36 0.92
N ALA A 59 -7.84 0.35 1.55
CA ALA A 59 -7.52 1.59 2.23
C ALA A 59 -6.53 1.32 3.36
N VAL A 60 -5.39 2.01 3.35
CA VAL A 60 -4.37 1.83 4.38
C VAL A 60 -4.95 2.13 5.76
N TRP A 61 -5.78 3.16 5.85
CA TRP A 61 -6.45 3.53 7.10
C TRP A 61 -7.25 2.37 7.69
N GLU A 62 -7.96 1.59 6.87
CA GLU A 62 -8.74 0.46 7.36
C GLU A 62 -7.85 -0.62 7.98
N LEU A 63 -6.72 -0.92 7.34
CA LEU A 63 -5.75 -1.87 7.87
C LEU A 63 -5.17 -1.39 9.20
N LEU A 64 -4.78 -0.12 9.25
CA LEU A 64 -4.19 0.45 10.46
C LEU A 64 -5.21 0.53 11.60
N ARG A 65 -6.45 0.88 11.30
CA ARG A 65 -7.51 0.92 12.30
C ARG A 65 -7.73 -0.47 12.91
N HIS A 66 -7.69 -1.50 12.08
CA HIS A 66 -7.81 -2.87 12.57
C HIS A 66 -6.65 -3.26 13.47
N ALA A 67 -5.43 -2.84 13.13
CA ALA A 67 -4.25 -3.10 13.94
C ALA A 67 -4.24 -2.30 15.25
N ALA A 68 -4.98 -1.21 15.31
CA ALA A 68 -5.10 -0.34 16.48
C ALA A 68 -3.75 0.24 16.92
N PRO A 69 -3.29 1.33 16.27
CA PRO A 69 -2.01 1.96 16.63
C PRO A 69 -1.96 2.39 18.09
N LEU A 70 -0.79 2.26 18.69
CA LEU A 70 -0.55 2.72 20.06
C LEU A 70 -0.51 4.26 20.11
N PRO A 71 -0.70 4.87 21.29
CA PRO A 71 -0.72 6.34 21.41
C PRO A 71 0.53 7.04 20.90
N ASN A 72 1.70 6.40 20.96
CA ASN A 72 2.96 6.99 20.50
C ASN A 72 3.25 6.71 19.02
N ALA A 73 2.35 6.06 18.31
CA ALA A 73 2.51 5.83 16.88
C ALA A 73 2.43 7.16 16.11
N ALA A 74 3.33 7.38 15.18
CA ALA A 74 3.39 8.63 14.41
C ALA A 74 3.59 8.42 12.92
N ALA A 75 4.16 7.29 12.50
CA ALA A 75 4.50 7.04 11.12
C ALA A 75 4.38 5.55 10.80
N VAL A 76 4.43 5.24 9.53
CA VAL A 76 4.50 3.86 9.05
C VAL A 76 5.73 3.73 8.18
N GLU A 77 6.56 2.74 8.47
CA GLU A 77 7.58 2.31 7.53
C GLU A 77 6.93 1.32 6.57
N VAL A 78 6.78 1.75 5.33
CA VAL A 78 6.25 0.92 4.26
C VAL A 78 7.42 0.17 3.66
N ARG A 79 7.39 -1.15 3.74
CA ARG A 79 8.53 -1.99 3.35
C ARG A 79 8.26 -2.77 2.09
N ALA A 80 9.29 -2.84 1.26
CA ALA A 80 9.39 -3.73 0.11
C ALA A 80 10.72 -4.47 0.22
N VAL A 81 10.96 -5.43 -0.65
CA VAL A 81 12.24 -6.14 -0.65
C VAL A 81 13.37 -5.15 -0.98
N GLY A 82 14.31 -4.99 -0.06
CA GLY A 82 15.48 -4.12 -0.25
C GLY A 82 15.19 -2.63 -0.22
N TYR A 83 13.97 -2.22 0.16
CA TYR A 83 13.59 -0.82 0.17
C TYR A 83 12.53 -0.55 1.24
N ARG A 84 12.59 0.64 1.84
CA ARG A 84 11.56 1.09 2.79
C ARG A 84 11.39 2.60 2.70
N ARG A 85 10.19 3.05 3.06
CA ARG A 85 9.89 4.48 3.09
C ARG A 85 9.02 4.79 4.29
N ARG A 86 9.35 5.88 4.95
CA ARG A 86 8.59 6.36 6.11
C ARG A 86 7.55 7.37 5.64
N VAL A 87 6.29 7.14 6.01
CA VAL A 87 5.19 8.05 5.71
C VAL A 87 4.44 8.34 7.01
N LEU A 88 4.10 9.60 7.25
CA LEU A 88 3.39 9.98 8.46
C LEU A 88 1.97 9.42 8.46
N LEU A 89 1.50 8.96 9.62
CA LEU A 89 0.12 8.48 9.77
C LEU A 89 -0.90 9.52 9.33
N ALA A 90 -0.67 10.78 9.70
CA ALA A 90 -1.56 11.87 9.33
C ALA A 90 -1.66 12.05 7.82
N GLU A 91 -0.56 11.87 7.10
CA GLU A 91 -0.55 11.96 5.64
C GLU A 91 -1.29 10.81 4.99
N LEU A 92 -1.09 9.59 5.50
CA LEU A 92 -1.80 8.42 4.99
C LEU A 92 -3.31 8.56 5.15
N HIS A 93 -3.74 9.07 6.30
CA HIS A 93 -5.16 9.26 6.57
C HIS A 93 -5.74 10.40 5.73
N ALA A 94 -5.09 11.56 5.72
CA ALA A 94 -5.59 12.75 5.02
C ALA A 94 -5.66 12.55 3.50
N ALA A 95 -4.69 11.83 2.93
CA ALA A 95 -4.61 11.61 1.50
C ALA A 95 -5.45 10.42 1.02
N GLN A 96 -6.08 9.69 1.94
CA GLN A 96 -6.83 8.48 1.62
C GLN A 96 -5.98 7.47 0.84
N ALA A 97 -4.80 7.18 1.36
CA ALA A 97 -3.86 6.26 0.75
C ALA A 97 -4.43 4.85 0.62
N VAL A 98 -4.08 4.17 -0.46
CA VAL A 98 -4.48 2.78 -0.69
C VAL A 98 -3.27 1.90 -0.96
N LEU A 99 -3.39 0.63 -0.60
CA LEU A 99 -2.50 -0.41 -1.10
C LEU A 99 -3.18 -1.01 -2.33
N ALA A 100 -2.73 -0.58 -3.50
CA ALA A 100 -3.38 -0.92 -4.75
C ALA A 100 -2.87 -2.24 -5.30
N TYR A 101 -3.79 -3.04 -5.82
CA TYR A 101 -3.48 -4.27 -6.53
C TYR A 101 -4.10 -4.30 -7.93
N ARG A 102 -4.84 -3.26 -8.30
CA ARG A 102 -5.36 -3.08 -9.66
C ARG A 102 -5.14 -1.65 -10.14
N LEU A 103 -4.91 -1.51 -11.42
CA LEU A 103 -4.78 -0.23 -12.12
C LEU A 103 -5.73 -0.25 -13.31
N ASP A 104 -6.68 0.69 -13.33
CA ASP A 104 -7.70 0.78 -14.38
C ASP A 104 -8.44 -0.56 -14.61
N GLY A 105 -8.75 -1.26 -13.51
CA GLY A 105 -9.49 -2.51 -13.55
C GLY A 105 -8.68 -3.76 -13.83
N GLU A 106 -7.40 -3.61 -14.14
CA GLU A 106 -6.51 -4.74 -14.44
C GLU A 106 -5.56 -5.03 -13.29
N PRO A 107 -5.15 -6.28 -13.10
CA PRO A 107 -4.14 -6.60 -12.09
C PRO A 107 -2.88 -5.76 -12.31
N LEU A 108 -2.31 -5.28 -11.22
CA LEU A 108 -1.16 -4.39 -11.26
C LEU A 108 0.11 -5.17 -11.62
N PRO A 109 0.76 -4.89 -12.78
CA PRO A 109 1.95 -5.63 -13.17
C PRO A 109 3.18 -5.23 -12.36
N PRO A 110 4.22 -6.07 -12.34
CA PRO A 110 5.44 -5.77 -11.58
C PRO A 110 6.11 -4.46 -11.96
N ALA A 111 6.09 -4.12 -13.24
CA ALA A 111 6.69 -2.87 -13.72
C ALA A 111 6.01 -1.64 -13.15
N ARG A 112 4.75 -1.77 -12.74
CA ARG A 112 3.97 -0.69 -12.12
C ARG A 112 3.90 -0.82 -10.61
N GLY A 113 4.66 -1.76 -10.03
CA GLY A 113 4.72 -1.95 -8.58
C GLY A 113 3.90 -3.10 -8.03
N GLY A 114 3.31 -3.92 -8.89
CA GLY A 114 2.57 -5.09 -8.44
C GLY A 114 3.44 -6.17 -7.78
N PRO A 115 2.80 -7.01 -6.98
CA PRO A 115 1.36 -7.16 -6.85
C PRO A 115 0.67 -6.11 -5.97
N LEU A 116 1.41 -5.40 -5.12
CA LEU A 116 0.83 -4.44 -4.18
C LEU A 116 1.67 -3.17 -4.14
N ARG A 117 1.04 -2.02 -4.33
CA ARG A 117 1.72 -0.74 -4.37
C ARG A 117 1.02 0.26 -3.46
N LEU A 118 1.78 1.02 -2.67
CA LEU A 118 1.25 2.15 -1.93
C LEU A 118 0.98 3.30 -2.90
N VAL A 119 -0.24 3.81 -2.90
CA VAL A 119 -0.62 5.00 -3.67
C VAL A 119 -1.14 6.05 -2.70
N VAL A 120 -0.47 7.19 -2.68
CA VAL A 120 -0.85 8.34 -1.85
C VAL A 120 -1.20 9.47 -2.79
N PRO A 121 -2.50 9.70 -3.09
CA PRO A 121 -2.93 10.55 -4.20
C PRO A 121 -2.38 11.98 -4.18
N ALA A 122 -2.20 12.56 -3.01
CA ALA A 122 -1.75 13.96 -2.89
C ALA A 122 -0.25 14.12 -2.79
N LEU A 123 0.52 13.02 -2.77
CA LEU A 123 1.97 13.09 -2.60
C LEU A 123 2.69 12.84 -3.92
N ALA A 124 3.97 13.21 -3.94
CA ALA A 124 4.82 12.96 -5.10
C ALA A 124 5.00 11.47 -5.36
N ALA A 125 5.35 11.12 -6.60
CA ALA A 125 5.50 9.73 -7.03
C ALA A 125 6.48 8.93 -6.17
N PHE A 126 7.51 9.58 -5.62
CA PHE A 126 8.50 8.89 -4.79
C PHE A 126 7.94 8.43 -3.44
N ASP A 127 6.75 8.91 -3.05
CA ASP A 127 6.06 8.45 -1.85
C ASP A 127 5.18 7.24 -2.13
N SER A 128 5.12 6.78 -3.39
CA SER A 128 4.42 5.58 -3.78
C SER A 128 5.40 4.42 -3.81
N VAL A 129 5.28 3.54 -2.83
CA VAL A 129 6.20 2.41 -2.67
C VAL A 129 5.69 1.21 -3.48
N LYS A 130 6.54 0.70 -4.38
CA LYS A 130 6.24 -0.49 -5.17
C LYS A 130 6.59 -1.75 -4.38
N TRP A 131 5.93 -2.85 -4.71
CA TRP A 131 6.25 -4.19 -4.20
C TRP A 131 6.16 -4.28 -2.67
N VAL A 132 5.09 -3.72 -2.12
CA VAL A 132 4.91 -3.64 -0.66
C VAL A 132 4.70 -5.02 -0.06
N THR A 133 5.39 -5.31 1.03
CA THR A 133 5.26 -6.56 1.79
C THR A 133 4.95 -6.35 3.26
N ALA A 134 5.17 -5.16 3.79
CA ALA A 134 4.92 -4.90 5.20
C ALA A 134 4.63 -3.43 5.48
N LEU A 135 3.83 -3.21 6.50
CA LEU A 135 3.59 -1.91 7.11
C LEU A 135 4.01 -2.03 8.58
N GLU A 136 5.04 -1.28 8.97
CA GLU A 136 5.48 -1.26 10.35
C GLU A 136 5.16 0.11 10.96
N VAL A 137 4.30 0.13 11.96
CA VAL A 137 3.94 1.37 12.66
C VAL A 137 5.05 1.74 13.64
N VAL A 138 5.52 2.97 13.57
CA VAL A 138 6.67 3.43 14.35
C VAL A 138 6.37 4.78 15.01
N ALA A 139 7.19 5.11 16.01
CA ALA A 139 7.15 6.42 16.68
C ALA A 139 7.78 7.51 15.80
N ALA A 140 7.60 8.73 16.24
CA ALA A 140 8.19 9.88 15.56
C ALA A 140 9.72 9.82 15.51
#